data_5b9c92b6d75bf98a7c42c982aa0bbc58
#
_entry.id   5b9c92b6d75bf98a7c42c982aa0bbc58
#
_cell.length_a   1.000
_cell.length_b   1.000
_cell.length_c   1.000
_cell.angle_alpha   90.00
_cell.angle_beta   90.00
_cell.angle_gamma   90.00
#
_symmetry.space_group_name_H-M   'P 1'
#
loop_
_entity.id
_entity.type
_entity.pdbx_description
1 polymer ?
#
loop_
_entity_poly.entity_id
_entity_poly.type
_entity_poly.pdbx_seq_one_letter_code
_entity_poly.pdbx_strand_id
1 'polypeptide(L)'
;MNQMDAQIKQTQVERDQLLKDMEAMANDVSGAKQKAKEEMKKKFKAKEVQLQKQRKQLSEYKKFSTMKNNSERMVQEARRDLKRMKEQKVDLMRKREKELKSHREEMNRRKKEIISLRKVSSKKDQKISMLMSKNVQNEKQ
;
A
#
# COMPACT_ATOMS: atom_id res chain seq x y z
N MET A 1 22.81 1.95 -15.84
CA MET A 1 23.69 1.24 -14.91
C MET A 1 24.91 0.68 -15.63
N ASN A 2 24.77 -0.12 -16.65
CA ASN A 2 25.90 -0.72 -17.39
C ASN A 2 26.95 0.28 -17.93
N GLN A 3 26.53 1.49 -18.37
CA GLN A 3 27.47 2.52 -18.85
C GLN A 3 28.34 3.10 -17.73
N MET A 4 27.76 3.37 -16.56
CA MET A 4 28.53 3.88 -15.40
C MET A 4 29.53 2.86 -14.89
N ASP A 5 29.12 1.58 -14.81
CA ASP A 5 30.01 0.49 -14.42
C ASP A 5 31.16 0.31 -15.43
N ALA A 6 30.86 0.44 -16.73
CA ALA A 6 31.90 0.39 -17.78
C ALA A 6 32.88 1.57 -17.68
N GLN A 7 32.38 2.78 -17.44
CA GLN A 7 33.25 3.97 -17.25
C GLN A 7 34.15 3.83 -16.01
N ILE A 8 33.62 3.30 -14.92
CA ILE A 8 34.41 3.04 -13.70
C ILE A 8 35.52 2.05 -14.00
N LYS A 9 35.20 0.93 -14.67
CA LYS A 9 36.20 -0.07 -15.04
C LYS A 9 37.27 0.51 -15.96
N GLN A 10 36.90 1.30 -16.97
CA GLN A 10 37.87 1.94 -17.86
C GLN A 10 38.79 2.89 -17.07
N THR A 11 38.24 3.75 -16.23
CA THR A 11 39.02 4.68 -15.41
C THR A 11 39.95 3.94 -14.44
N GLN A 12 39.53 2.76 -13.92
CA GLN A 12 40.38 1.90 -13.10
C GLN A 12 41.58 1.34 -13.90
N VAL A 13 41.33 0.83 -15.10
CA VAL A 13 42.39 0.33 -15.97
C VAL A 13 43.43 1.42 -16.30
N GLU A 14 42.94 2.62 -16.64
CA GLU A 14 43.78 3.77 -16.92
C GLU A 14 44.64 4.19 -15.70
N ARG A 15 44.06 4.15 -14.49
CA ARG A 15 44.78 4.43 -13.25
C ARG A 15 45.86 3.37 -12.99
N ASP A 16 45.51 2.09 -13.15
CA ASP A 16 46.41 0.98 -12.87
C ASP A 16 47.57 0.96 -13.90
N GLN A 17 47.32 1.38 -15.15
CA GLN A 17 48.40 1.55 -16.13
C GLN A 17 49.34 2.69 -15.74
N LEU A 18 48.79 3.86 -15.32
CA LEU A 18 49.63 4.96 -14.81
C LEU A 18 50.46 4.56 -13.60
N LEU A 19 49.94 3.68 -12.73
CA LEU A 19 50.70 3.17 -11.59
C LEU A 19 51.89 2.34 -12.04
N LYS A 20 51.70 1.41 -12.97
CA LYS A 20 52.76 0.59 -13.56
C LYS A 20 53.83 1.44 -14.25
N ASP A 21 53.41 2.45 -15.02
CA ASP A 21 54.33 3.35 -15.70
C ASP A 21 55.13 4.18 -14.69
N MET A 22 54.55 4.59 -13.57
CA MET A 22 55.23 5.28 -12.47
C MET A 22 56.25 4.34 -11.76
N GLU A 23 55.91 3.10 -11.54
CA GLU A 23 56.80 2.08 -10.94
C GLU A 23 57.98 1.80 -11.85
N ALA A 24 57.77 1.66 -13.16
CA ALA A 24 58.83 1.49 -14.16
C ALA A 24 59.81 2.68 -14.20
N MET A 25 59.30 3.92 -13.99
CA MET A 25 60.17 5.13 -13.92
C MET A 25 60.82 5.32 -12.56
N ALA A 26 60.42 4.62 -11.50
CA ALA A 26 60.99 4.78 -10.18
C ALA A 26 62.47 4.36 -10.10
N ASN A 27 62.89 3.44 -10.96
CA ASN A 27 64.23 2.87 -10.98
C ASN A 27 65.23 3.69 -11.80
N ASP A 28 64.83 4.81 -12.44
CA ASP A 28 65.67 5.61 -13.31
C ASP A 28 65.98 6.99 -12.67
N VAL A 29 67.22 7.27 -12.39
CA VAL A 29 67.70 8.39 -11.56
C VAL A 29 68.02 9.67 -12.35
N SER A 30 67.73 9.78 -13.64
CA SER A 30 68.11 10.95 -14.44
C SER A 30 67.18 12.15 -14.22
N GLY A 31 67.75 13.33 -13.97
CA GLY A 31 67.03 14.55 -13.60
C GLY A 31 66.01 15.08 -14.63
N ALA A 32 66.12 14.74 -15.90
CA ALA A 32 65.14 15.07 -16.94
C ALA A 32 63.77 14.37 -16.76
N LYS A 33 63.75 13.22 -16.06
CA LYS A 33 62.56 12.40 -15.81
C LYS A 33 61.79 12.81 -14.53
N GLN A 34 62.33 13.69 -13.69
CA GLN A 34 61.63 14.18 -12.49
C GLN A 34 60.35 14.95 -12.84
N LYS A 35 60.40 15.83 -13.84
CA LYS A 35 59.19 16.57 -14.30
C LYS A 35 58.11 15.64 -14.83
N ALA A 36 58.53 14.62 -15.64
CA ALA A 36 57.60 13.62 -16.13
C ALA A 36 56.94 12.80 -15.00
N LYS A 37 57.71 12.47 -13.97
CA LYS A 37 57.23 11.75 -12.78
C LYS A 37 56.23 12.59 -11.98
N GLU A 38 56.44 13.89 -11.84
CA GLU A 38 55.46 14.79 -11.19
C GLU A 38 54.16 14.94 -12.00
N GLU A 39 54.27 15.05 -13.30
CA GLU A 39 53.08 15.11 -14.17
C GLU A 39 52.27 13.80 -14.09
N MET A 40 52.92 12.65 -14.09
CA MET A 40 52.26 11.37 -13.91
C MET A 40 51.57 11.25 -12.54
N LYS A 41 52.22 11.70 -11.46
CA LYS A 41 51.61 11.77 -10.13
C LYS A 41 50.34 12.64 -10.12
N LYS A 42 50.38 13.79 -10.81
CA LYS A 42 49.19 14.68 -10.95
C LYS A 42 48.08 13.96 -11.69
N LYS A 43 48.39 13.30 -12.83
CA LYS A 43 47.43 12.53 -13.59
C LYS A 43 46.83 11.36 -12.78
N PHE A 44 47.65 10.62 -12.03
CA PHE A 44 47.21 9.55 -11.15
C PHE A 44 46.23 10.07 -10.08
N LYS A 45 46.57 11.13 -9.37
CA LYS A 45 45.69 11.77 -8.37
C LYS A 45 44.35 12.25 -9.01
N ALA A 46 44.42 12.84 -10.21
CA ALA A 46 43.22 13.25 -10.92
C ALA A 46 42.31 12.06 -11.24
N LYS A 47 42.88 10.91 -11.67
CA LYS A 47 42.13 9.68 -11.94
C LYS A 47 41.54 9.08 -10.65
N GLU A 48 42.24 9.10 -9.53
CA GLU A 48 41.69 8.67 -8.24
C GLU A 48 40.50 9.53 -7.81
N VAL A 49 40.60 10.85 -7.93
CA VAL A 49 39.47 11.77 -7.63
C VAL A 49 38.28 11.49 -8.55
N GLN A 50 38.56 11.27 -9.84
CA GLN A 50 37.51 10.94 -10.82
C GLN A 50 36.83 9.62 -10.45
N LEU A 51 37.57 8.58 -10.12
CA LEU A 51 37.05 7.29 -9.66
C LEU A 51 36.18 7.43 -8.42
N GLN A 52 36.63 8.20 -7.45
CA GLN A 52 35.86 8.43 -6.24
C GLN A 52 34.52 9.13 -6.52
N LYS A 53 34.53 10.15 -7.40
CA LYS A 53 33.28 10.81 -7.84
C LYS A 53 32.34 9.85 -8.55
N GLN A 54 32.82 9.07 -9.51
CA GLN A 54 32.03 8.11 -10.25
C GLN A 54 31.42 7.04 -9.34
N ARG A 55 32.18 6.52 -8.38
CA ARG A 55 31.69 5.56 -7.37
C ARG A 55 30.61 6.16 -6.49
N LYS A 56 30.76 7.41 -6.05
CA LYS A 56 29.73 8.12 -5.29
C LYS A 56 28.43 8.27 -6.11
N GLN A 57 28.54 8.74 -7.34
CA GLN A 57 27.39 8.89 -8.25
C GLN A 57 26.68 7.54 -8.49
N LEU A 58 27.42 6.47 -8.70
CA LEU A 58 26.85 5.13 -8.86
C LEU A 58 26.11 4.67 -7.59
N SER A 59 26.69 4.92 -6.42
CA SER A 59 26.08 4.59 -5.13
C SER A 59 24.76 5.37 -4.91
N GLU A 60 24.78 6.67 -5.20
CA GLU A 60 23.57 7.52 -5.11
C GLU A 60 22.50 7.08 -6.09
N TYR A 61 22.88 6.77 -7.32
CA TYR A 61 21.95 6.25 -8.32
C TYR A 61 21.32 4.91 -7.88
N LYS A 62 22.11 3.99 -7.33
CA LYS A 62 21.61 2.72 -6.79
C LYS A 62 20.62 2.95 -5.65
N LYS A 63 20.93 3.85 -4.72
CA LYS A 63 20.00 4.22 -3.63
C LYS A 63 18.69 4.79 -4.16
N PHE A 64 18.79 5.73 -5.10
CA PHE A 64 17.60 6.32 -5.73
C PHE A 64 16.74 5.28 -6.45
N SER A 65 17.36 4.40 -7.23
CA SER A 65 16.67 3.30 -7.93
C SER A 65 15.94 2.38 -6.96
N THR A 66 16.59 2.02 -5.84
CA THR A 66 15.97 1.20 -4.80
C THR A 66 14.78 1.91 -4.14
N MET A 67 14.94 3.20 -3.81
CA MET A 67 13.84 4.00 -3.25
C MET A 67 12.65 4.11 -4.21
N LYS A 68 12.93 4.33 -5.50
CA LYS A 68 11.89 4.38 -6.54
C LYS A 68 11.12 3.06 -6.62
N ASN A 69 11.83 1.93 -6.70
CA ASN A 69 11.21 0.61 -6.76
C ASN A 69 10.36 0.31 -5.52
N ASN A 70 10.84 0.66 -4.32
CA ASN A 70 10.10 0.51 -3.08
C ASN A 70 8.84 1.38 -3.06
N SER A 71 8.95 2.64 -3.50
CA SER A 71 7.80 3.54 -3.61
C SER A 71 6.75 3.01 -4.59
N GLU A 72 7.16 2.52 -5.76
CA GLU A 72 6.25 1.90 -6.74
C GLU A 72 5.54 0.68 -6.17
N ARG A 73 6.26 -0.18 -5.41
CA ARG A 73 5.65 -1.33 -4.72
C ARG A 73 4.59 -0.89 -3.70
N MET A 74 4.91 0.11 -2.86
CA MET A 74 3.96 0.65 -1.88
C MET A 74 2.71 1.21 -2.54
N VAL A 75 2.86 1.94 -3.66
CA VAL A 75 1.72 2.45 -4.43
C VAL A 75 0.86 1.32 -4.98
N GLN A 76 1.47 0.26 -5.49
CA GLN A 76 0.73 -0.91 -5.99
C GLN A 76 -0.01 -1.64 -4.86
N GLU A 77 0.60 -1.82 -3.71
CA GLU A 77 -0.03 -2.42 -2.53
C GLU A 77 -1.23 -1.58 -2.07
N ALA A 78 -1.05 -0.28 -1.92
CA ALA A 78 -2.12 0.64 -1.55
C ALA A 78 -3.30 0.61 -2.55
N ARG A 79 -3.03 0.49 -3.85
CA ARG A 79 -4.09 0.34 -4.88
C ARG A 79 -4.84 -0.98 -4.73
N ARG A 80 -4.14 -2.08 -4.42
CA ARG A 80 -4.78 -3.39 -4.18
C ARG A 80 -5.68 -3.35 -2.94
N ASP A 81 -5.18 -2.74 -1.86
CA ASP A 81 -5.94 -2.61 -0.62
C ASP A 81 -7.17 -1.73 -0.80
N LEU A 82 -7.04 -0.63 -1.53
CA LEU A 82 -8.15 0.25 -1.87
C LEU A 82 -9.23 -0.49 -2.69
N LYS A 83 -8.82 -1.36 -3.62
CA LYS A 83 -9.74 -2.20 -4.38
C LYS A 83 -10.48 -3.17 -3.47
N ARG A 84 -9.77 -3.89 -2.59
CA ARG A 84 -10.38 -4.80 -1.60
C ARG A 84 -11.38 -4.07 -0.70
N MET A 85 -11.01 -2.91 -0.18
CA MET A 85 -11.89 -2.11 0.67
C MET A 85 -13.16 -1.68 -0.07
N LYS A 86 -13.06 -1.29 -1.34
CA LYS A 86 -14.22 -0.96 -2.17
C LYS A 86 -15.14 -2.16 -2.36
N GLU A 87 -14.60 -3.34 -2.65
CA GLU A 87 -15.35 -4.59 -2.78
C GLU A 87 -16.06 -4.95 -1.46
N GLN A 88 -15.34 -4.92 -0.34
CA GLN A 88 -15.92 -5.15 0.98
C GLN A 88 -17.04 -4.15 1.31
N LYS A 89 -16.86 -2.87 0.99
CA LYS A 89 -17.90 -1.86 1.18
C LYS A 89 -19.17 -2.20 0.40
N VAL A 90 -19.05 -2.60 -0.85
CA VAL A 90 -20.19 -3.00 -1.69
C VAL A 90 -20.90 -4.20 -1.11
N ASP A 91 -20.17 -5.23 -0.66
CA ASP A 91 -20.74 -6.43 -0.06
C ASP A 91 -21.46 -6.12 1.26
N LEU A 92 -20.88 -5.27 2.11
CA LEU A 92 -21.54 -4.82 3.34
C LEU A 92 -22.80 -4.02 3.05
N MET A 93 -22.78 -3.15 2.06
CA MET A 93 -23.99 -2.41 1.64
C MET A 93 -25.08 -3.35 1.16
N ARG A 94 -24.76 -4.36 0.35
CA ARG A 94 -25.73 -5.37 -0.11
C ARG A 94 -26.30 -6.21 1.04
N LYS A 95 -25.46 -6.61 1.99
CA LYS A 95 -25.92 -7.32 3.20
C LYS A 95 -26.90 -6.45 4.01
N ARG A 96 -26.52 -5.21 4.27
CA ARG A 96 -27.37 -4.27 5.00
C ARG A 96 -28.72 -4.03 4.31
N GLU A 97 -28.71 -3.91 3.00
CA GLU A 97 -29.96 -3.74 2.22
C GLU A 97 -30.88 -4.97 2.38
N LYS A 98 -30.32 -6.18 2.28
CA LYS A 98 -31.08 -7.42 2.50
C LYS A 98 -31.66 -7.51 3.92
N GLU A 99 -30.86 -7.17 4.93
CA GLU A 99 -31.27 -7.15 6.33
C GLU A 99 -32.40 -6.14 6.57
N LEU A 100 -32.29 -4.92 6.02
CA LEU A 100 -33.33 -3.90 6.11
C LEU A 100 -34.63 -4.36 5.45
N LYS A 101 -34.55 -5.02 4.29
CA LYS A 101 -35.72 -5.58 3.61
C LYS A 101 -36.38 -6.65 4.45
N SER A 102 -35.62 -7.61 4.95
CA SER A 102 -36.12 -8.68 5.82
C SER A 102 -36.76 -8.13 7.09
N HIS A 103 -36.12 -7.18 7.75
CA HIS A 103 -36.66 -6.53 8.94
C HIS A 103 -37.97 -5.79 8.64
N ARG A 104 -38.07 -5.09 7.51
CA ARG A 104 -39.31 -4.41 7.08
C ARG A 104 -40.45 -5.42 6.85
N GLU A 105 -40.17 -6.53 6.21
CA GLU A 105 -41.14 -7.60 5.98
C GLU A 105 -41.62 -8.21 7.31
N GLU A 106 -40.72 -8.46 8.23
CA GLU A 106 -41.07 -8.96 9.56
C GLU A 106 -41.92 -7.98 10.35
N MET A 107 -41.55 -6.70 10.36
CA MET A 107 -42.34 -5.66 10.99
C MET A 107 -43.73 -5.57 10.40
N ASN A 108 -43.92 -5.71 9.09
CA ASN A 108 -45.21 -5.71 8.43
C ASN A 108 -46.04 -6.94 8.83
N ARG A 109 -45.44 -8.15 8.94
CA ARG A 109 -46.09 -9.35 9.46
C ARG A 109 -46.59 -9.14 10.89
N ARG A 110 -45.73 -8.65 11.78
CA ARG A 110 -46.12 -8.37 13.17
C ARG A 110 -47.22 -7.36 13.28
N LYS A 111 -47.22 -6.30 12.47
CA LYS A 111 -48.34 -5.33 12.40
C LYS A 111 -49.65 -5.98 12.02
N LYS A 112 -49.66 -6.82 10.97
CA LYS A 112 -50.86 -7.56 10.56
C LYS A 112 -51.36 -8.49 11.65
N GLU A 113 -50.47 -9.21 12.32
CA GLU A 113 -50.80 -10.10 13.44
C GLU A 113 -51.42 -9.35 14.60
N ILE A 114 -50.84 -8.20 15.02
CA ILE A 114 -51.40 -7.36 16.08
C ILE A 114 -52.80 -6.89 15.71
N ILE A 115 -53.04 -6.45 14.48
CA ILE A 115 -54.38 -6.04 14.03
C ILE A 115 -55.36 -7.21 14.09
N SER A 116 -54.96 -8.39 13.67
CA SER A 116 -55.76 -9.61 13.75
C SER A 116 -56.13 -9.98 15.17
N LEU A 117 -55.14 -10.00 16.08
CA LEU A 117 -55.32 -10.29 17.50
C LEU A 117 -56.25 -9.27 18.17
N ARG A 118 -56.10 -7.98 17.88
CA ARG A 118 -57.01 -6.92 18.38
C ARG A 118 -58.46 -7.13 17.94
N LYS A 119 -58.69 -7.51 16.66
CA LYS A 119 -60.01 -7.84 16.18
C LYS A 119 -60.64 -9.03 16.90
N VAL A 120 -59.85 -10.08 17.16
CA VAL A 120 -60.29 -11.26 17.93
C VAL A 120 -60.59 -10.88 19.37
N SER A 121 -59.75 -10.12 20.02
CA SER A 121 -59.97 -9.60 21.39
C SER A 121 -61.27 -8.82 21.46
N SER A 122 -61.47 -7.84 20.59
CA SER A 122 -62.67 -7.00 20.55
C SER A 122 -63.94 -7.86 20.36
N LYS A 123 -63.95 -8.88 19.50
CA LYS A 123 -65.10 -9.79 19.33
C LYS A 123 -65.35 -10.61 20.60
N LYS A 124 -64.33 -11.04 21.31
CA LYS A 124 -64.47 -11.72 22.59
C LYS A 124 -65.04 -10.82 23.65
N ASP A 125 -64.56 -9.60 23.75
CA ASP A 125 -65.07 -8.62 24.72
C ASP A 125 -66.55 -8.27 24.46
N GLN A 126 -66.95 -8.13 23.22
CA GLN A 126 -68.35 -7.94 22.85
C GLN A 126 -69.21 -9.14 23.27
N LYS A 127 -68.73 -10.38 23.03
CA LYS A 127 -69.44 -11.59 23.41
C LYS A 127 -69.57 -11.74 24.93
N ILE A 128 -68.51 -11.41 25.70
CA ILE A 128 -68.54 -11.38 27.15
C ILE A 128 -69.61 -10.36 27.66
N SER A 129 -69.60 -9.17 27.11
CA SER A 129 -70.54 -8.11 27.45
C SER A 129 -72.00 -8.55 27.16
N MET A 130 -72.26 -9.20 26.04
CA MET A 130 -73.58 -9.73 25.72
C MET A 130 -74.00 -10.85 26.67
N LEU A 131 -73.12 -11.76 27.04
CA LEU A 131 -73.40 -12.82 28.01
C LEU A 131 -73.65 -12.29 29.39
N MET A 132 -72.88 -11.32 29.83
CA MET A 132 -73.13 -10.62 31.13
C MET A 132 -74.50 -9.94 31.15
N SER A 133 -74.90 -9.24 30.10
CA SER A 133 -76.18 -8.61 30.01
C SER A 133 -77.35 -9.62 30.08
N LYS A 134 -77.20 -10.79 29.41
CA LYS A 134 -78.17 -11.87 29.44
C LYS A 134 -78.30 -12.47 30.83
N ASN A 135 -77.16 -12.70 31.51
CA ASN A 135 -77.21 -13.24 32.88
C ASN A 135 -77.94 -12.28 33.83
N VAL A 136 -77.62 -11.01 33.77
CA VAL A 136 -78.33 -10.00 34.59
C VAL A 136 -79.84 -9.96 34.32
N GLN A 137 -80.24 -10.20 33.07
CA GLN A 137 -81.69 -10.26 32.75
C GLN A 137 -82.35 -11.54 33.30
N ASN A 138 -81.63 -12.69 33.29
CA ASN A 138 -82.17 -13.95 33.79
C ASN A 138 -82.27 -13.96 35.33
N GLU A 139 -81.39 -13.22 36.07
CA GLU A 139 -81.46 -13.08 37.50
C GLU A 139 -82.59 -12.17 38.01
N LYS A 140 -83.20 -11.36 37.11
CA LYS A 140 -84.33 -10.45 37.44
C LYS A 140 -85.69 -11.04 37.11
N GLN A 141 -85.78 -12.24 36.56
CA GLN A 141 -86.96 -13.03 36.35
C GLN A 141 -87.19 -14.04 37.48
#